data_1229bff1b24e1b823446c548223b52b2
#
_entry.id   1229bff1b24e1b823446c548223b52b2
#
_cell.length_a   1.000
_cell.length_b   1.000
_cell.length_c   1.000
_cell.angle_alpha   90.00
_cell.angle_beta   90.00
_cell.angle_gamma   90.00
#
_symmetry.space_group_name_H-M   'P 1'
#
loop_
_entity.id
_entity.type
_entity.pdbx_description
1 polymer ?
#
loop_
_entity_poly.entity_id
_entity_poly.type
_entity_poly.pdbx_seq_one_letter_code
_entity_poly.pdbx_strand_id
1 'polypeptide(L)'
;MIMKAKLLLLPALIAMLVSCGPSKHIMYIDMRQPSKAGVDLAGKVVSVVYLENEDGDASRFKRGMADGFAYTLETEYGTGEGSVGVYMMSQEPGKSYSDRASMIDLLIDTDADVVFLIDEVKLGALEADNTSVKVPFSIKMYSFDGMDKSEQVKSFSGSSSAHPDGFEAGAKLADSFKMQWKTEAYTLAYFDNEKWYKALDHAESYNWKKAIDQWITLLDTNDPLRRSCAEFNIAVACYMMGDYALAEQWLDRSDADNKLPNMSDSFRKRLDSRK
;
A
#
# COMPACT_ATOMS: atom_id res chain seq x y z
N MET A 1 65.77 -9.29 16.43
CA MET A 1 64.66 -9.67 15.53
C MET A 1 63.33 -10.00 16.25
N ILE A 2 63.36 -10.27 17.55
CA ILE A 2 62.19 -10.68 18.35
C ILE A 2 61.25 -9.52 18.78
N MET A 3 61.79 -8.29 18.89
CA MET A 3 60.97 -7.13 19.30
C MET A 3 60.04 -6.58 18.20
N LYS A 4 60.34 -6.75 16.91
CA LYS A 4 59.49 -6.30 15.80
C LYS A 4 58.26 -7.22 15.58
N ALA A 5 58.36 -8.51 15.94
CA ALA A 5 57.25 -9.45 15.82
C ALA A 5 56.16 -9.22 16.89
N LYS A 6 56.53 -8.77 18.11
CA LYS A 6 55.57 -8.46 19.18
C LYS A 6 54.76 -7.19 18.91
N LEU A 7 55.29 -6.22 18.15
CA LEU A 7 54.61 -4.98 17.81
C LEU A 7 53.56 -5.15 16.70
N LEU A 8 53.72 -6.19 15.85
CA LEU A 8 52.74 -6.50 14.79
C LEU A 8 51.55 -7.40 15.29
N LEU A 9 51.74 -8.15 16.39
CA LEU A 9 50.70 -8.97 16.99
C LEU A 9 49.63 -8.12 17.71
N LEU A 10 49.99 -6.95 18.25
CA LEU A 10 49.07 -6.10 18.99
C LEU A 10 47.94 -5.51 18.08
N PRO A 11 48.25 -4.91 16.89
CA PRO A 11 47.22 -4.42 15.98
C PRO A 11 46.38 -5.55 15.36
N ALA A 12 46.96 -6.76 15.14
CA ALA A 12 46.19 -7.92 14.67
C ALA A 12 45.23 -8.43 15.73
N LEU A 13 45.60 -8.40 17.00
CA LEU A 13 44.71 -8.78 18.11
C LEU A 13 43.58 -7.74 18.31
N ILE A 14 43.88 -6.44 18.14
CA ILE A 14 42.89 -5.36 18.20
C ILE A 14 41.94 -5.47 16.99
N ALA A 15 42.43 -5.81 15.80
CA ALA A 15 41.58 -6.01 14.62
C ALA A 15 40.60 -7.21 14.77
N MET A 16 40.96 -8.25 15.50
CA MET A 16 40.06 -9.37 15.82
C MET A 16 38.97 -9.01 16.86
N LEU A 17 39.19 -7.98 17.68
CA LEU A 17 38.21 -7.53 18.66
C LEU A 17 37.14 -6.58 18.08
N VAL A 18 37.36 -6.04 16.88
CA VAL A 18 36.43 -5.10 16.22
C VAL A 18 35.33 -5.83 15.42
N SER A 19 35.37 -7.16 15.31
CA SER A 19 34.42 -7.96 14.53
C SER A 19 33.19 -8.45 15.30
N CYS A 20 32.84 -7.87 16.45
CA CYS A 20 31.68 -8.28 17.25
C CYS A 20 30.43 -7.41 17.02
N GLY A 21 30.23 -6.92 15.80
CA GLY A 21 28.96 -6.28 15.43
C GLY A 21 27.82 -7.31 15.19
N PRO A 22 26.57 -6.87 15.19
CA PRO A 22 25.46 -7.73 14.86
C PRO A 22 25.52 -8.21 13.42
N SER A 23 25.18 -9.46 13.21
CA SER A 23 24.91 -10.00 11.88
C SER A 23 23.57 -9.48 11.37
N LYS A 24 23.39 -9.52 10.06
CA LYS A 24 22.17 -9.05 9.39
C LYS A 24 21.48 -10.21 8.70
N HIS A 25 20.20 -10.35 8.96
CA HIS A 25 19.32 -11.25 8.26
C HIS A 25 18.37 -10.41 7.37
N ILE A 26 18.27 -10.75 6.08
CA ILE A 26 17.42 -10.01 5.12
C ILE A 26 16.24 -10.89 4.76
N MET A 27 15.05 -10.41 5.06
CA MET A 27 13.79 -11.00 4.64
C MET A 27 13.22 -10.24 3.44
N TYR A 28 12.77 -10.96 2.43
CA TYR A 28 12.04 -10.40 1.30
C TYR A 28 10.56 -10.65 1.50
N ILE A 29 9.78 -9.60 1.62
CA ILE A 29 8.37 -9.66 1.97
C ILE A 29 7.57 -8.92 0.90
N ASP A 30 6.55 -9.58 0.37
CA ASP A 30 5.62 -8.93 -0.56
C ASP A 30 4.67 -8.04 0.24
N MET A 31 4.83 -6.74 0.04
CA MET A 31 4.04 -5.72 0.69
C MET A 31 3.02 -5.13 -0.29
N ARG A 32 1.78 -5.04 0.18
CA ARG A 32 0.74 -4.35 -0.55
C ARG A 32 1.04 -2.85 -0.60
N GLN A 33 0.97 -2.30 -1.79
CA GLN A 33 1.11 -0.87 -2.05
C GLN A 33 -0.26 -0.30 -2.50
N PRO A 34 -0.53 0.97 -2.24
CA PRO A 34 -1.67 1.65 -2.84
C PRO A 34 -1.67 1.49 -4.36
N SER A 35 -2.85 1.60 -4.97
CA SER A 35 -3.00 1.61 -6.41
C SER A 35 -2.23 2.77 -7.06
N LYS A 36 -2.01 2.71 -8.37
CA LYS A 36 -1.40 3.83 -9.14
C LYS A 36 -2.19 5.12 -9.00
N ALA A 37 -3.51 5.01 -8.82
CA ALA A 37 -4.40 6.13 -8.57
C ALA A 37 -4.31 6.68 -7.13
N GLY A 38 -3.53 6.05 -6.25
CA GLY A 38 -3.38 6.47 -4.85
C GLY A 38 -4.64 6.24 -4.00
N VAL A 39 -5.53 5.34 -4.43
CA VAL A 39 -6.74 4.94 -3.69
C VAL A 39 -6.54 3.53 -3.15
N ASP A 40 -6.77 3.35 -1.86
CA ASP A 40 -6.75 2.04 -1.21
C ASP A 40 -8.18 1.57 -0.95
N LEU A 41 -8.59 0.50 -1.62
CA LEU A 41 -9.95 -0.04 -1.56
C LEU A 41 -10.07 -1.29 -0.69
N ALA A 42 -8.98 -1.80 -0.14
CA ALA A 42 -9.02 -3.06 0.58
C ALA A 42 -9.82 -2.99 1.87
N GLY A 43 -10.74 -3.92 2.02
CA GLY A 43 -11.62 -4.03 3.18
C GLY A 43 -12.67 -2.92 3.28
N LYS A 44 -12.90 -2.17 2.18
CA LYS A 44 -13.87 -1.10 2.11
C LYS A 44 -15.05 -1.51 1.22
N VAL A 45 -16.22 -1.02 1.56
CA VAL A 45 -17.41 -1.08 0.72
C VAL A 45 -17.29 0.02 -0.33
N VAL A 46 -17.44 -0.34 -1.60
CA VAL A 46 -17.23 0.57 -2.73
C VAL A 46 -18.52 0.76 -3.50
N SER A 47 -18.81 1.98 -3.90
CA SER A 47 -19.89 2.29 -4.83
C SER A 47 -19.36 2.99 -6.08
N VAL A 48 -19.98 2.66 -7.22
CA VAL A 48 -19.77 3.32 -8.50
C VAL A 48 -21.07 3.98 -8.91
N VAL A 49 -21.07 5.29 -8.91
CA VAL A 49 -22.22 6.12 -9.31
C VAL A 49 -21.93 6.68 -10.69
N TYR A 50 -22.91 6.59 -11.60
CA TYR A 50 -22.81 7.26 -12.90
C TYR A 50 -23.99 8.21 -13.13
N LEU A 51 -23.69 9.35 -13.74
CA LEU A 51 -24.71 10.36 -14.07
C LEU A 51 -25.31 10.06 -15.43
N GLU A 52 -26.62 9.88 -15.47
CA GLU A 52 -27.37 9.69 -16.71
C GLU A 52 -27.99 11.00 -17.15
N ASN A 53 -27.61 11.47 -18.34
CA ASN A 53 -28.05 12.78 -18.86
C ASN A 53 -29.20 12.63 -19.83
N GLU A 54 -29.14 11.65 -20.75
CA GLU A 54 -30.13 11.40 -21.79
C GLU A 54 -29.97 9.96 -22.33
N ASP A 55 -31.04 9.38 -22.90
CA ASP A 55 -30.94 8.11 -23.62
C ASP A 55 -30.10 8.27 -24.89
N GLY A 56 -29.13 7.38 -25.09
CA GLY A 56 -28.27 7.39 -26.24
C GLY A 56 -27.07 6.46 -26.14
N ASP A 57 -26.22 6.47 -27.14
CA ASP A 57 -25.02 5.63 -27.20
C ASP A 57 -24.03 5.99 -26.08
N ALA A 58 -23.90 7.27 -25.76
CA ALA A 58 -23.04 7.72 -24.67
C ALA A 58 -23.53 7.24 -23.30
N SER A 59 -24.85 7.24 -23.05
CA SER A 59 -25.44 6.76 -21.81
C SER A 59 -25.25 5.25 -21.66
N ARG A 60 -25.49 4.48 -22.74
CA ARG A 60 -25.25 3.02 -22.75
C ARG A 60 -23.78 2.70 -22.52
N PHE A 61 -22.88 3.44 -23.17
CA PHE A 61 -21.44 3.25 -22.99
C PHE A 61 -21.02 3.57 -21.55
N LYS A 62 -21.51 4.69 -20.97
CA LYS A 62 -21.24 5.09 -19.57
C LYS A 62 -21.72 4.03 -18.57
N ARG A 63 -22.94 3.50 -18.76
CA ARG A 63 -23.46 2.39 -17.93
C ARG A 63 -22.58 1.16 -18.04
N GLY A 64 -22.27 0.71 -19.25
CA GLY A 64 -21.36 -0.42 -19.47
C GLY A 64 -20.00 -0.20 -18.80
N MET A 65 -19.49 1.04 -18.86
CA MET A 65 -18.24 1.42 -18.21
C MET A 65 -18.34 1.31 -16.68
N ALA A 66 -19.44 1.77 -16.08
CA ALA A 66 -19.66 1.61 -14.63
C ALA A 66 -19.74 0.14 -14.22
N ASP A 67 -20.47 -0.67 -14.99
CA ASP A 67 -20.60 -2.10 -14.74
C ASP A 67 -19.25 -2.83 -14.87
N GLY A 68 -18.47 -2.57 -15.93
CA GLY A 68 -17.15 -3.19 -16.14
C GLY A 68 -16.11 -2.74 -15.12
N PHE A 69 -16.15 -1.47 -14.72
CA PHE A 69 -15.31 -0.93 -13.67
C PHE A 69 -15.61 -1.58 -12.32
N ALA A 70 -16.87 -1.64 -11.92
CA ALA A 70 -17.31 -2.25 -10.67
C ALA A 70 -16.99 -3.75 -10.65
N TYR A 71 -17.30 -4.49 -11.71
CA TYR A 71 -17.00 -5.91 -11.81
C TYR A 71 -15.50 -6.21 -11.62
N THR A 72 -14.65 -5.39 -12.22
CA THR A 72 -13.20 -5.58 -12.11
C THR A 72 -12.69 -5.25 -10.72
N LEU A 73 -13.21 -4.19 -10.09
CA LEU A 73 -12.87 -3.87 -8.69
C LEU A 73 -13.36 -4.97 -7.75
N GLU A 74 -14.58 -5.50 -7.95
CA GLU A 74 -15.11 -6.60 -7.15
C GLU A 74 -14.24 -7.85 -7.24
N THR A 75 -13.79 -8.21 -8.44
CA THR A 75 -12.89 -9.35 -8.65
C THR A 75 -11.53 -9.16 -8.00
N GLU A 76 -11.02 -7.94 -7.96
CA GLU A 76 -9.70 -7.61 -7.39
C GLU A 76 -9.72 -7.46 -5.86
N TYR A 77 -10.77 -6.83 -5.33
CA TYR A 77 -10.87 -6.47 -3.91
C TYR A 77 -11.99 -7.19 -3.18
N GLY A 78 -12.86 -7.86 -3.92
CA GLY A 78 -14.11 -8.38 -3.40
C GLY A 78 -13.93 -9.43 -2.32
N THR A 79 -14.76 -9.32 -1.30
CA THR A 79 -14.91 -10.28 -0.23
C THR A 79 -16.18 -11.13 -0.42
N GLY A 80 -16.87 -10.97 -1.55
CA GLY A 80 -18.11 -11.66 -1.91
C GLY A 80 -18.88 -10.95 -3.03
N GLU A 81 -19.88 -11.60 -3.61
CA GLU A 81 -20.77 -10.99 -4.59
C GLU A 81 -21.47 -9.76 -4.00
N GLY A 82 -21.49 -8.65 -4.75
CA GLY A 82 -22.16 -7.41 -4.36
C GLY A 82 -21.36 -6.50 -3.45
N SER A 83 -20.02 -6.73 -3.34
CA SER A 83 -19.15 -5.85 -2.56
C SER A 83 -18.90 -4.50 -3.24
N VAL A 84 -19.23 -4.37 -4.54
CA VAL A 84 -19.15 -3.11 -5.30
C VAL A 84 -20.51 -2.82 -5.92
N GLY A 85 -21.23 -1.84 -5.37
CA GLY A 85 -22.53 -1.41 -5.87
C GLY A 85 -22.41 -0.51 -7.09
N VAL A 86 -23.35 -0.65 -8.07
CA VAL A 86 -23.47 0.26 -9.22
C VAL A 86 -24.80 1.00 -9.13
N TYR A 87 -24.74 2.32 -9.15
CA TYR A 87 -25.90 3.19 -8.98
C TYR A 87 -26.01 4.20 -10.11
N MET A 88 -27.23 4.35 -10.60
CA MET A 88 -27.58 5.39 -11.57
C MET A 88 -28.17 6.59 -10.86
N MET A 89 -27.72 7.78 -11.22
CA MET A 89 -28.29 9.02 -10.74
C MET A 89 -28.59 9.96 -11.91
N SER A 90 -29.75 10.56 -11.91
CA SER A 90 -30.13 11.54 -12.94
C SER A 90 -29.37 12.84 -12.73
N GLN A 91 -28.81 13.37 -13.81
CA GLN A 91 -28.14 14.66 -13.82
C GLN A 91 -29.14 15.80 -13.68
N GLU A 92 -29.07 16.59 -12.62
CA GLU A 92 -29.85 17.82 -12.52
C GLU A 92 -29.14 18.95 -13.28
N PRO A 93 -29.84 19.71 -14.10
CA PRO A 93 -29.23 20.81 -14.87
C PRO A 93 -28.56 21.85 -13.97
N GLY A 94 -27.26 22.10 -14.24
CA GLY A 94 -26.47 23.10 -13.51
C GLY A 94 -25.95 22.64 -12.14
N LYS A 95 -26.24 21.41 -11.69
CA LYS A 95 -25.72 20.86 -10.45
C LYS A 95 -24.41 20.12 -10.70
N SER A 96 -23.41 20.38 -9.86
CA SER A 96 -22.19 19.58 -9.80
C SER A 96 -22.33 18.58 -8.65
N TYR A 97 -21.87 17.37 -8.87
CA TYR A 97 -21.85 16.31 -7.85
C TYR A 97 -20.42 15.95 -7.42
N SER A 98 -19.43 16.67 -7.94
CA SER A 98 -18.01 16.41 -7.68
C SER A 98 -17.42 17.23 -6.53
N ASP A 99 -18.24 18.07 -5.88
CA ASP A 99 -17.82 18.76 -4.68
C ASP A 99 -17.88 17.82 -3.46
N ARG A 100 -17.15 18.17 -2.39
CA ARG A 100 -17.03 17.33 -1.20
C ARG A 100 -18.38 17.01 -0.56
N ALA A 101 -19.29 17.98 -0.47
CA ALA A 101 -20.58 17.76 0.19
C ALA A 101 -21.42 16.75 -0.59
N SER A 102 -21.51 16.92 -1.91
CA SER A 102 -22.21 15.98 -2.79
C SER A 102 -21.59 14.58 -2.76
N MET A 103 -20.25 14.46 -2.68
CA MET A 103 -19.60 13.15 -2.58
C MET A 103 -19.86 12.47 -1.24
N ILE A 104 -20.01 13.21 -0.15
CA ILE A 104 -20.43 12.69 1.16
C ILE A 104 -21.88 12.21 1.10
N ASP A 105 -22.79 12.97 0.48
CA ASP A 105 -24.17 12.54 0.30
C ASP A 105 -24.23 11.21 -0.49
N LEU A 106 -23.42 11.06 -1.54
CA LEU A 106 -23.33 9.81 -2.30
C LEU A 106 -22.82 8.63 -1.45
N LEU A 107 -21.85 8.84 -0.55
CA LEU A 107 -21.41 7.79 0.38
C LEU A 107 -22.56 7.32 1.28
N ILE A 108 -23.31 8.28 1.82
CA ILE A 108 -24.44 8.01 2.71
C ILE A 108 -25.55 7.27 1.96
N ASP A 109 -25.91 7.76 0.77
CA ASP A 109 -26.99 7.20 -0.03
C ASP A 109 -26.70 5.78 -0.53
N THR A 110 -25.42 5.45 -0.70
CA THR A 110 -25.00 4.13 -1.21
C THR A 110 -24.47 3.20 -0.11
N ASP A 111 -24.43 3.65 1.16
CA ASP A 111 -23.88 2.91 2.31
C ASP A 111 -22.46 2.38 2.03
N ALA A 112 -21.62 3.22 1.44
CA ALA A 112 -20.27 2.87 1.03
C ALA A 112 -19.20 3.63 1.82
N ASP A 113 -17.99 3.07 1.89
CA ASP A 113 -16.80 3.73 2.45
C ASP A 113 -16.09 4.57 1.40
N VAL A 114 -16.17 4.13 0.13
CA VAL A 114 -15.57 4.81 -1.03
C VAL A 114 -16.57 4.92 -2.16
N VAL A 115 -16.71 6.11 -2.71
CA VAL A 115 -17.55 6.35 -3.89
C VAL A 115 -16.70 6.77 -5.09
N PHE A 116 -16.99 6.18 -6.24
CA PHE A 116 -16.54 6.64 -7.54
C PHE A 116 -17.72 7.25 -8.28
N LEU A 117 -17.55 8.48 -8.76
CA LEU A 117 -18.53 9.18 -9.57
C LEU A 117 -18.03 9.29 -11.01
N ILE A 118 -18.67 8.60 -11.94
CA ILE A 118 -18.47 8.78 -13.39
C ILE A 118 -19.36 9.93 -13.84
N ASP A 119 -18.78 11.12 -13.88
CA ASP A 119 -19.48 12.37 -14.17
C ASP A 119 -19.74 12.51 -15.67
N GLU A 120 -18.70 12.53 -16.48
CA GLU A 120 -18.80 12.78 -17.91
C GLU A 120 -18.09 11.69 -18.72
N VAL A 121 -18.76 11.21 -19.78
CA VAL A 121 -18.15 10.40 -20.83
C VAL A 121 -18.55 11.01 -22.17
N LYS A 122 -17.54 11.37 -22.98
CA LYS A 122 -17.73 11.85 -24.34
C LYS A 122 -17.19 10.84 -25.32
N LEU A 123 -18.01 10.43 -26.28
CA LEU A 123 -17.63 9.53 -27.35
C LEU A 123 -17.16 10.30 -28.58
N GLY A 124 -16.07 9.85 -29.20
CA GLY A 124 -15.62 10.30 -30.51
C GLY A 124 -16.27 9.49 -31.62
N ALA A 125 -15.88 9.78 -32.85
CA ALA A 125 -16.34 9.03 -34.02
C ALA A 125 -15.79 7.61 -33.99
N LEU A 126 -16.59 6.65 -34.40
CA LEU A 126 -16.25 5.23 -34.51
C LEU A 126 -15.07 5.06 -35.47
N GLU A 127 -13.99 4.42 -35.00
CA GLU A 127 -12.82 4.08 -35.79
C GLU A 127 -12.85 2.61 -36.10
N ALA A 128 -12.83 2.26 -37.38
CA ALA A 128 -12.81 0.87 -37.81
C ALA A 128 -11.60 0.63 -38.73
N ASP A 129 -10.84 -0.40 -38.41
CA ASP A 129 -9.84 -0.96 -39.33
C ASP A 129 -10.26 -2.38 -39.75
N ASN A 130 -9.45 -3.06 -40.55
CA ASN A 130 -9.76 -4.41 -41.07
C ASN A 130 -9.82 -5.49 -39.96
N THR A 131 -9.46 -5.16 -38.74
CA THR A 131 -9.30 -6.15 -37.65
C THR A 131 -10.07 -5.77 -36.37
N SER A 132 -10.41 -4.49 -36.18
CA SER A 132 -11.05 -4.00 -34.96
C SER A 132 -11.91 -2.78 -35.17
N VAL A 133 -12.93 -2.64 -34.35
CA VAL A 133 -13.76 -1.46 -34.22
C VAL A 133 -13.51 -0.85 -32.87
N LYS A 134 -13.18 0.44 -32.82
CA LYS A 134 -12.89 1.17 -31.59
C LYS A 134 -13.68 2.45 -31.50
N VAL A 135 -14.02 2.82 -30.29
CA VAL A 135 -14.65 4.11 -29.97
C VAL A 135 -13.65 4.93 -29.16
N PRO A 136 -13.12 6.03 -29.69
CA PRO A 136 -12.41 7.00 -28.89
C PRO A 136 -13.36 7.59 -27.86
N PHE A 137 -12.89 7.73 -26.62
CA PHE A 137 -13.68 8.36 -25.57
C PHE A 137 -12.81 9.19 -24.64
N SER A 138 -13.42 10.17 -24.01
CA SER A 138 -12.85 10.88 -22.86
C SER A 138 -13.73 10.69 -21.65
N ILE A 139 -13.11 10.63 -20.47
CA ILE A 139 -13.80 10.41 -19.20
C ILE A 139 -13.39 11.48 -18.19
N LYS A 140 -14.36 11.87 -17.35
CA LYS A 140 -14.16 12.63 -16.13
C LYS A 140 -14.80 11.87 -14.98
N MET A 141 -13.97 11.49 -14.03
CA MET A 141 -14.38 10.68 -12.88
C MET A 141 -13.81 11.30 -11.61
N TYR A 142 -14.52 11.12 -10.52
CA TYR A 142 -14.09 11.53 -9.20
C TYR A 142 -14.14 10.36 -8.24
N SER A 143 -13.30 10.38 -7.21
CA SER A 143 -13.44 9.47 -6.07
C SER A 143 -13.36 10.22 -4.76
N PHE A 144 -14.09 9.72 -3.78
CA PHE A 144 -14.01 10.19 -2.41
C PHE A 144 -13.97 8.99 -1.47
N ASP A 145 -13.01 9.00 -0.56
CA ASP A 145 -12.81 7.98 0.47
C ASP A 145 -13.17 8.59 1.82
N GLY A 146 -14.30 8.18 2.38
CA GLY A 146 -14.77 8.67 3.67
C GLY A 146 -13.90 8.27 4.87
N MET A 147 -13.02 7.28 4.67
CA MET A 147 -12.08 6.84 5.69
C MET A 147 -10.69 7.50 5.57
N ASP A 148 -10.43 8.23 4.48
CA ASP A 148 -9.17 8.97 4.29
C ASP A 148 -9.19 10.27 5.11
N LYS A 149 -8.23 10.41 6.01
CA LYS A 149 -8.06 11.62 6.84
C LYS A 149 -7.85 12.90 6.06
N SER A 150 -7.41 12.83 4.80
CA SER A 150 -7.25 14.00 3.94
C SER A 150 -8.59 14.61 3.51
N GLU A 151 -9.66 13.82 3.52
CA GLU A 151 -11.02 14.20 3.11
C GLU A 151 -11.07 14.88 1.73
N GLN A 152 -10.19 14.46 0.82
CA GLN A 152 -10.05 15.09 -0.49
C GLN A 152 -10.80 14.32 -1.57
N VAL A 153 -11.53 15.05 -2.40
CA VAL A 153 -12.07 14.51 -3.66
C VAL A 153 -10.94 14.43 -4.67
N LYS A 154 -10.65 13.21 -5.14
CA LYS A 154 -9.66 12.98 -6.20
C LYS A 154 -10.34 13.02 -7.56
N SER A 155 -9.75 13.73 -8.49
CA SER A 155 -10.24 13.87 -9.87
C SER A 155 -9.37 13.06 -10.83
N PHE A 156 -10.00 12.31 -11.71
CA PHE A 156 -9.37 11.53 -12.75
C PHE A 156 -9.97 11.93 -14.11
N SER A 157 -9.11 12.24 -15.05
CA SER A 157 -9.53 12.55 -16.41
C SER A 157 -8.54 11.95 -17.40
N GLY A 158 -9.04 11.54 -18.54
CA GLY A 158 -8.22 10.96 -19.58
C GLY A 158 -8.99 10.68 -20.84
N SER A 159 -8.28 10.32 -21.88
CA SER A 159 -8.85 9.85 -23.14
C SER A 159 -8.22 8.54 -23.54
N SER A 160 -9.01 7.68 -24.15
CA SER A 160 -8.58 6.38 -24.66
C SER A 160 -9.48 5.95 -25.81
N SER A 161 -9.21 4.79 -26.37
CA SER A 161 -10.13 4.12 -27.28
C SER A 161 -10.32 2.69 -26.84
N ALA A 162 -11.54 2.19 -26.97
CA ALA A 162 -11.90 0.85 -26.56
C ALA A 162 -12.89 0.22 -27.56
N HIS A 163 -13.17 -1.06 -27.37
CA HIS A 163 -14.28 -1.73 -28.04
C HIS A 163 -15.60 -0.94 -27.83
N PRO A 164 -16.57 -1.00 -28.78
CA PRO A 164 -17.82 -0.22 -28.71
C PRO A 164 -18.68 -0.47 -27.47
N ASP A 165 -18.51 -1.57 -26.73
CA ASP A 165 -19.18 -1.75 -25.47
C ASP A 165 -18.38 -1.08 -24.33
N GLY A 166 -19.05 -0.34 -23.49
CA GLY A 166 -18.40 0.36 -22.39
C GLY A 166 -17.79 -0.55 -21.33
N PHE A 167 -18.22 -1.82 -21.22
CA PHE A 167 -17.79 -2.74 -20.17
C PHE A 167 -16.28 -2.98 -20.24
N GLU A 168 -15.74 -3.27 -21.42
CA GLU A 168 -14.29 -3.47 -21.59
C GLU A 168 -13.50 -2.19 -21.25
N ALA A 169 -14.05 -1.03 -21.61
CA ALA A 169 -13.44 0.26 -21.26
C ALA A 169 -13.41 0.47 -19.74
N GLY A 170 -14.47 0.15 -19.05
CA GLY A 170 -14.56 0.22 -17.59
C GLY A 170 -13.62 -0.76 -16.90
N ALA A 171 -13.57 -2.00 -17.36
CA ALA A 171 -12.66 -3.01 -16.85
C ALA A 171 -11.20 -2.55 -16.96
N LYS A 172 -10.82 -1.99 -18.10
CA LYS A 172 -9.47 -1.45 -18.30
C LYS A 172 -9.18 -0.21 -17.45
N LEU A 173 -10.17 0.65 -17.22
CA LEU A 173 -10.04 1.80 -16.33
C LEU A 173 -9.72 1.35 -14.90
N ALA A 174 -10.33 0.26 -14.45
CA ALA A 174 -10.12 -0.29 -13.11
C ALA A 174 -8.68 -0.76 -12.86
N ASP A 175 -7.88 -1.05 -13.90
CA ASP A 175 -6.47 -1.42 -13.76
C ASP A 175 -5.62 -0.36 -13.04
N SER A 176 -6.01 0.92 -13.15
CA SER A 176 -5.35 2.02 -12.44
C SER A 176 -5.60 2.01 -10.93
N PHE A 177 -6.66 1.33 -10.51
CA PHE A 177 -7.10 1.25 -9.12
C PHE A 177 -6.74 -0.09 -8.47
N LYS A 178 -6.20 -1.05 -9.22
CA LYS A 178 -5.74 -2.32 -8.67
C LYS A 178 -4.58 -2.12 -7.71
N MET A 179 -4.63 -2.85 -6.61
CA MET A 179 -3.51 -2.88 -5.66
C MET A 179 -2.24 -3.39 -6.35
N GLN A 180 -1.11 -2.93 -5.86
CA GLN A 180 0.20 -3.39 -6.33
C GLN A 180 0.90 -4.16 -5.23
N TRP A 181 1.59 -5.21 -5.61
CA TRP A 181 2.47 -5.94 -4.72
C TRP A 181 3.91 -5.56 -5.06
N LYS A 182 4.68 -5.26 -4.03
CA LYS A 182 6.10 -4.94 -4.16
C LYS A 182 6.88 -5.75 -3.15
N THR A 183 7.81 -6.55 -3.64
CA THR A 183 8.76 -7.22 -2.78
C THR A 183 9.71 -6.21 -2.16
N GLU A 184 9.73 -6.12 -0.85
CA GLU A 184 10.60 -5.23 -0.08
C GLU A 184 11.53 -6.03 0.80
N ALA A 185 12.79 -5.57 0.89
CA ALA A 185 13.79 -6.18 1.76
C ALA A 185 13.74 -5.55 3.16
N TYR A 186 13.57 -6.36 4.19
CA TYR A 186 13.64 -5.96 5.59
C TYR A 186 14.82 -6.61 6.26
N THR A 187 15.59 -5.82 6.98
CA THR A 187 16.79 -6.29 7.67
C THR A 187 16.48 -6.47 9.15
N LEU A 188 16.82 -7.64 9.69
CA LEU A 188 16.80 -7.91 11.12
C LEU A 188 18.25 -8.06 11.61
N ALA A 189 18.54 -7.53 12.79
CA ALA A 189 19.83 -7.66 13.44
C ALA A 189 19.85 -8.88 14.34
N TYR A 190 20.96 -9.62 14.40
CA TYR A 190 21.08 -10.75 15.32
C TYR A 190 22.52 -10.99 15.75
N PHE A 191 22.69 -11.74 16.82
CA PHE A 191 23.97 -12.26 17.28
C PHE A 191 23.95 -13.77 17.21
N ASP A 192 25.12 -14.36 17.00
CA ASP A 192 25.28 -15.81 16.86
C ASP A 192 25.04 -16.52 18.20
N ASN A 193 23.76 -16.78 18.51
CA ASN A 193 23.33 -17.64 19.58
C ASN A 193 21.89 -18.13 19.42
N GLU A 194 21.55 -19.21 20.09
CA GLU A 194 20.26 -19.91 19.98
C GLU A 194 19.03 -19.01 20.20
N LYS A 195 19.08 -18.10 21.17
CA LYS A 195 17.93 -17.22 21.48
C LYS A 195 17.60 -16.28 20.33
N TRP A 196 18.63 -15.74 19.65
CA TRP A 196 18.44 -14.89 18.47
C TRP A 196 17.92 -15.67 17.28
N TYR A 197 18.47 -16.86 17.04
CA TYR A 197 17.99 -17.74 15.96
C TYR A 197 16.53 -18.12 16.14
N LYS A 198 16.12 -18.48 17.36
CA LYS A 198 14.73 -18.80 17.66
C LYS A 198 13.77 -17.64 17.36
N ALA A 199 14.18 -16.40 17.63
CA ALA A 199 13.41 -15.22 17.30
C ALA A 199 13.31 -15.00 15.78
N LEU A 200 14.42 -15.21 15.05
CA LEU A 200 14.45 -15.15 13.60
C LEU A 200 13.56 -16.22 12.95
N ASP A 201 13.61 -17.47 13.43
CA ASP A 201 12.76 -18.56 12.92
C ASP A 201 11.26 -18.21 13.02
N HIS A 202 10.86 -17.55 14.11
CA HIS A 202 9.50 -17.04 14.25
C HIS A 202 9.20 -15.94 13.25
N ALA A 203 10.12 -15.00 13.01
CA ALA A 203 9.96 -13.94 12.02
C ALA A 203 9.87 -14.50 10.60
N GLU A 204 10.74 -15.43 10.21
CA GLU A 204 10.72 -16.13 8.92
C GLU A 204 9.40 -16.88 8.67
N SER A 205 8.80 -17.40 9.76
CA SER A 205 7.48 -18.03 9.72
C SER A 205 6.32 -17.02 9.79
N TYR A 206 6.57 -15.72 9.67
CA TYR A 206 5.60 -14.61 9.82
C TYR A 206 4.87 -14.62 11.16
N ASN A 207 5.40 -15.28 12.18
CA ASN A 207 4.83 -15.35 13.51
C ASN A 207 5.35 -14.20 14.38
N TRP A 208 5.00 -12.99 13.96
CA TRP A 208 5.53 -11.74 14.51
C TRP A 208 5.33 -11.61 16.02
N LYS A 209 4.18 -12.03 16.55
CA LYS A 209 3.92 -12.01 18.01
C LYS A 209 4.92 -12.83 18.77
N LYS A 210 5.18 -14.07 18.33
CA LYS A 210 6.17 -14.93 18.98
C LYS A 210 7.60 -14.42 18.79
N ALA A 211 7.90 -13.81 17.66
CA ALA A 211 9.19 -13.17 17.43
C ALA A 211 9.42 -12.03 18.44
N ILE A 212 8.41 -11.16 18.63
CA ILE A 212 8.44 -10.09 19.64
C ILE A 212 8.65 -10.66 21.03
N ASP A 213 7.90 -11.68 21.44
CA ASP A 213 8.05 -12.33 22.76
C ASP A 213 9.48 -12.81 22.99
N GLN A 214 10.13 -13.38 21.98
CA GLN A 214 11.52 -13.81 22.07
C GLN A 214 12.48 -12.62 22.18
N TRP A 215 12.33 -11.58 21.34
CA TRP A 215 13.18 -10.39 21.38
C TRP A 215 13.02 -9.60 22.69
N ILE A 216 11.84 -9.57 23.29
CA ILE A 216 11.62 -8.99 24.63
C ILE A 216 12.50 -9.67 25.68
N THR A 217 12.69 -11.00 25.62
CA THR A 217 13.59 -11.71 26.54
C THR A 217 15.06 -11.33 26.39
N LEU A 218 15.43 -10.74 25.25
CA LEU A 218 16.79 -10.30 24.94
C LEU A 218 17.08 -8.86 25.39
N LEU A 219 16.05 -8.13 25.85
CA LEU A 219 16.22 -6.77 26.38
C LEU A 219 16.92 -6.74 27.75
N ASP A 220 16.87 -7.86 28.48
CA ASP A 220 17.57 -8.00 29.76
C ASP A 220 19.08 -8.19 29.53
N THR A 221 19.75 -7.13 29.15
CA THR A 221 21.19 -7.08 28.87
C THR A 221 21.76 -5.70 29.22
N ASN A 222 23.00 -5.71 29.71
CA ASN A 222 23.77 -4.47 29.94
C ASN A 222 24.48 -3.96 28.68
N ASP A 223 24.40 -4.69 27.56
CA ASP A 223 24.98 -4.30 26.28
C ASP A 223 23.98 -3.46 25.48
N PRO A 224 24.21 -2.12 25.35
CA PRO A 224 23.30 -1.25 24.64
C PRO A 224 23.13 -1.63 23.16
N LEU A 225 24.18 -2.17 22.53
CA LEU A 225 24.08 -2.60 21.12
C LEU A 225 23.16 -3.81 20.96
N ARG A 226 23.23 -4.79 21.87
CA ARG A 226 22.34 -5.96 21.85
C ARG A 226 20.91 -5.55 22.10
N ARG A 227 20.69 -4.67 23.08
CA ARG A 227 19.36 -4.16 23.40
C ARG A 227 18.75 -3.40 22.24
N SER A 228 19.51 -2.47 21.64
CA SER A 228 19.10 -1.74 20.43
C SER A 228 18.73 -2.66 19.26
N CYS A 229 19.52 -3.72 19.01
CA CYS A 229 19.19 -4.69 17.95
C CYS A 229 17.85 -5.41 18.22
N ALA A 230 17.57 -5.80 19.47
CA ALA A 230 16.31 -6.44 19.81
C ALA A 230 15.13 -5.45 19.67
N GLU A 231 15.28 -4.21 20.13
CA GLU A 231 14.29 -3.14 20.01
C GLU A 231 14.00 -2.79 18.55
N PHE A 232 15.03 -2.71 17.72
CA PHE A 232 14.89 -2.51 16.29
C PHE A 232 14.07 -3.62 15.62
N ASN A 233 14.37 -4.88 15.95
CA ASN A 233 13.64 -6.02 15.40
C ASN A 233 12.17 -6.02 15.86
N ILE A 234 11.90 -5.63 17.11
CA ILE A 234 10.53 -5.44 17.61
C ILE A 234 9.82 -4.33 16.82
N ALA A 235 10.51 -3.22 16.54
CA ALA A 235 9.96 -2.16 15.69
C ALA A 235 9.55 -2.67 14.31
N VAL A 236 10.41 -3.47 13.66
CA VAL A 236 10.09 -4.10 12.37
C VAL A 236 8.87 -5.03 12.50
N ALA A 237 8.79 -5.84 13.55
CA ALA A 237 7.66 -6.74 13.76
C ALA A 237 6.33 -5.99 14.00
N CYS A 238 6.34 -4.91 14.78
CA CYS A 238 5.17 -4.04 14.97
C CYS A 238 4.71 -3.44 13.66
N TYR A 239 5.64 -2.98 12.82
CA TYR A 239 5.34 -2.48 11.48
C TYR A 239 4.67 -3.55 10.60
N MET A 240 5.16 -4.80 10.63
CA MET A 240 4.57 -5.92 9.89
C MET A 240 3.16 -6.27 10.37
N MET A 241 2.84 -5.97 11.62
CA MET A 241 1.49 -6.15 12.17
C MET A 241 0.58 -4.94 11.95
N GLY A 242 1.06 -3.87 11.28
CA GLY A 242 0.31 -2.66 11.00
C GLY A 242 0.26 -1.66 12.16
N ASP A 243 0.92 -1.92 13.29
CA ASP A 243 1.01 -0.99 14.42
C ASP A 243 2.19 -0.03 14.24
N TYR A 244 2.00 0.94 13.36
CA TYR A 244 3.04 1.91 12.99
C TYR A 244 3.41 2.83 14.15
N ALA A 245 2.46 3.16 15.04
CA ALA A 245 2.72 4.00 16.19
C ALA A 245 3.63 3.29 17.20
N LEU A 246 3.38 2.02 17.47
CA LEU A 246 4.22 1.20 18.34
C LEU A 246 5.59 0.91 17.69
N ALA A 247 5.61 0.70 16.38
CA ALA A 247 6.87 0.53 15.64
C ALA A 247 7.79 1.75 15.79
N GLU A 248 7.24 2.97 15.72
CA GLU A 248 8.00 4.20 15.93
C GLU A 248 8.57 4.29 17.33
N GLN A 249 7.77 4.01 18.36
CA GLN A 249 8.22 4.03 19.75
C GLN A 249 9.39 3.07 20.00
N TRP A 250 9.33 1.85 19.44
CA TRP A 250 10.41 0.89 19.56
C TRP A 250 11.66 1.30 18.78
N LEU A 251 11.49 1.92 17.61
CA LEU A 251 12.61 2.46 16.83
C LEU A 251 13.31 3.61 17.57
N ASP A 252 12.55 4.50 18.22
CA ASP A 252 13.10 5.60 19.02
C ASP A 252 13.90 5.07 20.24
N ARG A 253 13.42 4.01 20.89
CA ARG A 253 14.17 3.34 21.96
C ARG A 253 15.45 2.73 21.45
N SER A 254 15.40 2.00 20.34
CA SER A 254 16.59 1.45 19.70
C SER A 254 17.63 2.53 19.38
N ASP A 255 17.19 3.66 18.81
CA ASP A 255 18.08 4.78 18.48
C ASP A 255 18.67 5.46 19.74
N ALA A 256 17.93 5.49 20.84
CA ALA A 256 18.38 6.03 22.13
C ALA A 256 19.42 5.15 22.81
N ASP A 257 19.30 3.83 22.71
CA ASP A 257 20.27 2.89 23.29
C ASP A 257 21.56 2.83 22.46
N ASN A 258 21.43 2.60 21.17
CA ASN A 258 22.56 2.64 20.23
C ASN A 258 22.05 2.69 18.79
N LYS A 259 22.00 3.86 18.21
CA LYS A 259 21.54 4.02 16.82
C LYS A 259 22.25 3.05 15.87
N LEU A 260 21.46 2.28 15.11
CA LEU A 260 21.95 1.36 14.09
C LEU A 260 22.04 2.08 12.73
N PRO A 261 23.21 2.64 12.34
CA PRO A 261 23.33 3.45 11.12
C PRO A 261 22.85 2.66 9.89
N ASN A 262 22.24 3.35 8.95
CA ASN A 262 21.63 2.82 7.72
C ASN A 262 20.39 1.93 7.94
N MET A 263 20.32 1.11 9.01
CA MET A 263 19.15 0.29 9.29
C MET A 263 18.01 1.16 9.83
N SER A 264 18.27 1.91 10.91
CA SER A 264 17.28 2.83 11.51
C SER A 264 16.82 3.90 10.51
N ASP A 265 17.74 4.54 9.80
CA ASP A 265 17.39 5.61 8.85
C ASP A 265 16.56 5.09 7.67
N SER A 266 16.89 3.90 7.14
CA SER A 266 16.13 3.27 6.07
C SER A 266 14.73 2.84 6.53
N PHE A 267 14.63 2.31 7.74
CA PHE A 267 13.37 1.85 8.29
C PHE A 267 12.47 3.04 8.67
N ARG A 268 13.02 4.13 9.22
CA ARG A 268 12.29 5.36 9.54
C ARG A 268 11.64 5.96 8.29
N LYS A 269 12.35 6.04 7.17
CA LYS A 269 11.77 6.50 5.89
C LYS A 269 10.56 5.67 5.44
N ARG A 270 10.59 4.36 5.67
CA ARG A 270 9.44 3.49 5.36
C ARG A 270 8.27 3.75 6.28
N LEU A 271 8.55 3.90 7.57
CA LEU A 271 7.54 4.19 8.58
C LEU A 271 6.82 5.51 8.26
N ASP A 272 7.57 6.56 7.91
CA ASP A 272 7.04 7.85 7.53
C ASP A 272 6.19 7.83 6.27
N SER A 273 6.47 6.89 5.35
CA SER A 273 5.66 6.71 4.13
C SER A 273 4.30 6.01 4.38
N ARG A 274 4.05 5.53 5.61
CA ARG A 274 2.81 4.84 6.00
C ARG A 274 1.91 5.68 6.92
N LYS A 275 2.39 6.85 7.32
CA LYS A 275 1.63 7.84 8.11
C LYS A 275 0.84 8.75 7.18
#